data_08ac54b99bcb12d623cab4fbe415a98d
#
_entry.id   08ac54b99bcb12d623cab4fbe415a98d
#
_cell.length_a   1.000
_cell.length_b   1.000
_cell.length_c   1.000
_cell.angle_alpha   90.00
_cell.angle_beta   90.00
_cell.angle_gamma   90.00
#
_symmetry.space_group_name_H-M   'P 1'
#
loop_
_entity.id
_entity.type
_entity.pdbx_description
1 polymer ?
#
loop_
_entity_poly.entity_id
_entity_poly.type
_entity_poly.pdbx_seq_one_letter_code
_entity_poly.pdbx_strand_id
1 'polypeptide(L)'
;MLFRSVVVSGINHGANMGDDTIYSGTVAAATEGFLLGIPSFAVSLAAVGWDHFATAGAVTREIISRHLQQPLGEAVLLNINVPDVTQGALKGIEVTRLGKRHKAEPVVKTTNPRGDPIYWVGAAGSAQDAGEGTDFYAVAQGRVSVTPLQMDLTRFTQMDAVRQWLRNG
;
A
#
# COMPACT_ATOMS: atom_id res chain seq x y z
N MET A 1 -7.14 28.97 -14.46
CA MET A 1 -7.61 28.66 -13.11
C MET A 1 -7.04 27.29 -12.78
N LEU A 2 -6.00 27.23 -11.96
CA LEU A 2 -5.43 25.95 -11.52
C LEU A 2 -6.35 25.40 -10.42
N PHE A 3 -7.16 24.40 -10.75
CA PHE A 3 -7.83 23.61 -9.73
C PHE A 3 -6.76 22.85 -8.96
N ARG A 4 -6.55 23.22 -7.70
CA ARG A 4 -5.73 22.42 -6.77
C ARG A 4 -6.59 21.27 -6.26
N SER A 5 -6.80 20.28 -7.10
CA SER A 5 -7.51 19.06 -6.75
C SER A 5 -6.53 18.01 -6.25
N VAL A 6 -6.92 17.26 -5.25
CA VAL A 6 -6.24 16.05 -4.79
C VAL A 6 -7.25 14.92 -4.69
N VAL A 7 -6.81 13.69 -4.91
CA VAL A 7 -7.62 12.50 -4.63
C VAL A 7 -7.12 11.88 -3.34
N VAL A 8 -8.02 11.60 -2.42
CA VAL A 8 -7.74 10.90 -1.17
C VAL A 8 -8.65 9.68 -1.10
N SER A 9 -8.04 8.50 -1.10
CA SER A 9 -8.74 7.23 -0.95
C SER A 9 -8.47 6.63 0.43
N GLY A 10 -9.49 6.26 1.13
CA GLY A 10 -9.39 5.72 2.49
C GLY A 10 -10.28 6.51 3.48
N ILE A 11 -10.08 6.32 4.75
CA ILE A 11 -9.01 5.57 5.43
C ILE A 11 -9.39 4.09 5.43
N ASN A 12 -8.54 3.25 4.83
CA ASN A 12 -8.75 1.81 4.79
C ASN A 12 -8.59 1.20 6.18
N HIS A 13 -9.43 0.24 6.48
CA HIS A 13 -9.41 -0.57 7.68
C HIS A 13 -8.50 -1.78 7.48
N GLY A 14 -7.25 -1.64 7.78
CA GLY A 14 -6.18 -2.61 7.54
C GLY A 14 -5.07 -2.04 6.66
N ALA A 15 -3.89 -2.62 6.80
CA ALA A 15 -2.70 -2.19 6.07
C ALA A 15 -2.79 -2.53 4.57
N ASN A 16 -2.21 -1.67 3.75
CA ASN A 16 -1.89 -1.93 2.34
C ASN A 16 -0.39 -1.80 2.16
N MET A 17 0.38 -2.84 2.50
CA MET A 17 1.83 -2.84 2.51
C MET A 17 2.40 -3.94 1.62
N GLY A 18 3.60 -3.72 1.11
CA GLY A 18 4.28 -4.67 0.23
C GLY A 18 3.45 -5.05 -0.98
N ASP A 19 3.45 -6.33 -1.33
CA ASP A 19 2.73 -6.86 -2.50
C ASP A 19 1.21 -6.72 -2.40
N ASP A 20 0.64 -6.52 -1.20
CA ASP A 20 -0.80 -6.36 -1.02
C ASP A 20 -1.34 -5.08 -1.66
N THR A 21 -0.48 -4.09 -1.93
CA THR A 21 -0.86 -2.85 -2.64
C THR A 21 -1.52 -3.14 -3.99
N ILE A 22 -1.09 -4.20 -4.68
CA ILE A 22 -1.59 -4.59 -6.01
C ILE A 22 -3.06 -5.04 -5.94
N TYR A 23 -3.48 -5.58 -4.80
CA TYR A 23 -4.83 -6.11 -4.61
C TYR A 23 -5.77 -5.13 -3.89
N SER A 24 -5.25 -3.96 -3.49
CA SER A 24 -5.99 -2.99 -2.68
C SER A 24 -6.92 -2.13 -3.50
N GLY A 25 -8.23 -2.17 -3.20
CA GLY A 25 -9.19 -1.22 -3.76
C GLY A 25 -8.91 0.23 -3.36
N THR A 26 -8.36 0.47 -2.16
CA THR A 26 -7.96 1.80 -1.69
C THR A 26 -6.81 2.36 -2.53
N VAL A 27 -5.80 1.54 -2.80
CA VAL A 27 -4.68 1.94 -3.68
C VAL A 27 -5.17 2.12 -5.12
N ALA A 28 -6.03 1.23 -5.62
CA ALA A 28 -6.60 1.32 -6.97
C ALA A 28 -7.38 2.63 -7.17
N ALA A 29 -8.21 3.04 -6.22
CA ALA A 29 -8.97 4.29 -6.31
C ALA A 29 -8.06 5.53 -6.32
N ALA A 30 -6.97 5.53 -5.54
CA ALA A 30 -5.96 6.60 -5.61
C ALA A 30 -5.21 6.57 -6.95
N THR A 31 -4.94 5.38 -7.49
CA THR A 31 -4.29 5.19 -8.80
C THR A 31 -5.12 5.81 -9.93
N GLU A 32 -6.43 5.65 -9.92
CA GLU A 32 -7.30 6.30 -10.92
C GLU A 32 -7.12 7.82 -10.92
N GLY A 33 -7.07 8.44 -9.74
CA GLY A 33 -6.78 9.87 -9.63
C GLY A 33 -5.41 10.25 -10.20
N PHE A 34 -4.39 9.45 -9.89
CA PHE A 34 -3.03 9.66 -10.40
C PHE A 34 -2.95 9.55 -11.93
N LEU A 35 -3.64 8.57 -12.53
CA LEU A 35 -3.69 8.40 -13.99
C LEU A 35 -4.37 9.59 -14.70
N LEU A 36 -5.24 10.32 -14.00
CA LEU A 36 -5.83 11.57 -14.46
C LEU A 36 -4.91 12.79 -14.27
N GLY A 37 -3.67 12.59 -13.80
CA GLY A 37 -2.71 13.67 -13.53
C GLY A 37 -2.98 14.42 -12.23
N ILE A 38 -3.78 13.86 -11.32
CA ILE A 38 -4.14 14.47 -10.03
C ILE A 38 -3.28 13.85 -8.93
N PRO A 39 -2.64 14.65 -8.05
CA PRO A 39 -1.95 14.12 -6.88
C PRO A 39 -2.88 13.27 -6.03
N SER A 40 -2.47 12.04 -5.71
CA SER A 40 -3.34 11.03 -5.14
C SER A 40 -2.70 10.33 -3.94
N PHE A 41 -3.53 10.09 -2.93
CA PHE A 41 -3.12 9.57 -1.63
C PHE A 41 -4.00 8.38 -1.26
N ALA A 42 -3.42 7.20 -1.11
CA ALA A 42 -4.06 6.03 -0.54
C ALA A 42 -3.71 5.97 0.95
N VAL A 43 -4.69 5.96 1.83
CA VAL A 43 -4.47 6.01 3.29
C VAL A 43 -5.05 4.78 3.95
N SER A 44 -4.25 4.16 4.81
CA SER A 44 -4.62 2.95 5.56
C SER A 44 -4.24 3.09 7.03
N LEU A 45 -5.14 2.67 7.91
CA LEU A 45 -4.80 2.40 9.31
C LEU A 45 -4.24 0.97 9.38
N ALA A 46 -2.94 0.86 9.63
CA ALA A 46 -2.22 -0.41 9.70
C ALA A 46 -2.43 -1.05 11.07
N ALA A 47 -3.54 -1.75 11.22
CA ALA A 47 -4.10 -2.06 12.52
C ALA A 47 -3.98 -3.51 12.96
N VAL A 48 -3.92 -3.68 14.29
CA VAL A 48 -4.29 -4.91 14.98
C VAL A 48 -5.62 -4.71 15.73
N GLY A 49 -5.94 -3.54 16.25
CA GLY A 49 -7.16 -3.24 17.01
C GLY A 49 -8.15 -2.30 16.32
N TRP A 50 -7.67 -1.43 15.45
CA TRP A 50 -8.46 -0.48 14.66
C TRP A 50 -9.13 0.66 15.44
N ASP A 51 -8.44 1.14 16.47
CA ASP A 51 -9.03 2.10 17.40
C ASP A 51 -8.70 3.56 17.05
N HIS A 52 -7.59 3.82 16.33
CA HIS A 52 -7.03 5.16 16.20
C HIS A 52 -7.24 5.80 14.81
N PHE A 53 -8.44 5.72 14.23
CA PHE A 53 -8.77 6.42 12.98
C PHE A 53 -8.55 7.93 13.05
N ALA A 54 -8.76 8.53 14.23
CA ALA A 54 -8.48 9.95 14.44
C ALA A 54 -7.00 10.30 14.20
N THR A 55 -6.08 9.41 14.58
CA THR A 55 -4.64 9.57 14.32
C THR A 55 -4.36 9.52 12.82
N ALA A 56 -4.93 8.53 12.11
CA ALA A 56 -4.78 8.45 10.65
C ALA A 56 -5.37 9.67 9.94
N GLY A 57 -6.51 10.17 10.39
CA GLY A 57 -7.11 11.41 9.89
C GLY A 57 -6.24 12.65 10.11
N ALA A 58 -5.59 12.77 11.27
CA ALA A 58 -4.68 13.87 11.57
C ALA A 58 -3.42 13.84 10.69
N VAL A 59 -2.81 12.65 10.53
CA VAL A 59 -1.66 12.44 9.63
C VAL A 59 -2.02 12.76 8.18
N THR A 60 -3.17 12.27 7.71
CA THR A 60 -3.66 12.55 6.35
C THR A 60 -3.78 14.05 6.11
N ARG A 61 -4.42 14.76 7.02
CA ARG A 61 -4.59 16.21 6.94
C ARG A 61 -3.23 16.94 6.92
N GLU A 62 -2.28 16.51 7.73
CA GLU A 62 -0.93 17.09 7.76
C GLU A 62 -0.23 16.93 6.40
N ILE A 63 -0.21 15.70 5.84
CA ILE A 63 0.46 15.40 4.57
C ILE A 63 -0.18 16.17 3.42
N ILE A 64 -1.53 16.18 3.35
CA ILE A 64 -2.25 16.93 2.31
C ILE A 64 -2.01 18.43 2.45
N SER A 65 -2.06 18.99 3.66
CA SER A 65 -1.80 20.42 3.89
C SER A 65 -0.39 20.80 3.46
N ARG A 66 0.60 19.95 3.74
CA ARG A 66 1.99 20.14 3.29
C ARG A 66 2.08 20.12 1.76
N HIS A 67 1.44 19.15 1.11
CA HIS A 67 1.41 19.06 -0.36
C HIS A 67 0.75 20.30 -0.99
N LEU A 68 -0.35 20.80 -0.42
CA LEU A 68 -1.03 22.00 -0.95
C LEU A 68 -0.19 23.28 -0.78
N GLN A 69 0.64 23.35 0.27
CA GLN A 69 1.56 24.47 0.49
C GLN A 69 2.83 24.36 -0.36
N GLN A 70 3.37 23.16 -0.50
CA GLN A 70 4.58 22.85 -1.24
C GLN A 70 4.37 21.61 -2.13
N PRO A 71 3.77 21.79 -3.32
CA PRO A 71 3.55 20.68 -4.24
C PRO A 71 4.86 20.02 -4.65
N LEU A 72 4.83 18.69 -4.83
CA LEU A 72 5.98 17.89 -5.28
C LEU A 72 6.32 18.05 -6.77
N GLY A 73 5.74 19.03 -7.45
CA GLY A 73 6.02 19.35 -8.86
C GLY A 73 5.16 18.57 -9.83
N GLU A 74 5.29 17.26 -9.86
CA GLU A 74 4.47 16.36 -10.70
C GLU A 74 3.35 15.71 -9.91
N ALA A 75 2.39 15.10 -10.60
CA ALA A 75 1.39 14.27 -9.94
C ALA A 75 2.09 13.11 -9.22
N VAL A 76 1.70 12.87 -7.98
CA VAL A 76 2.25 11.80 -7.15
C VAL A 76 1.16 10.81 -6.75
N LEU A 77 1.54 9.55 -6.61
CA LEU A 77 0.73 8.52 -5.96
C LEU A 77 1.45 8.09 -4.68
N LEU A 78 0.90 8.46 -3.52
CA LEU A 78 1.48 8.12 -2.22
C LEU A 78 0.60 7.10 -1.51
N ASN A 79 1.22 5.97 -1.14
CA ASN A 79 0.61 4.97 -0.28
C ASN A 79 1.05 5.22 1.17
N ILE A 80 0.09 5.51 2.04
CA ILE A 80 0.31 5.94 3.42
C ILE A 80 -0.27 4.89 4.36
N ASN A 81 0.58 4.30 5.19
CA ASN A 81 0.16 3.37 6.23
C ASN A 81 0.47 3.98 7.60
N VAL A 82 -0.57 4.19 8.40
CA VAL A 82 -0.48 4.80 9.72
C VAL A 82 -0.60 3.69 10.78
N PRO A 83 0.36 3.57 11.71
CA PRO A 83 0.24 2.64 12.83
C PRO A 83 -1.01 2.91 13.68
N ASP A 84 -1.65 1.85 14.19
CA ASP A 84 -2.81 1.97 15.07
C ASP A 84 -2.40 2.32 16.50
N VAL A 85 -1.98 3.55 16.68
CA VAL A 85 -1.56 4.12 17.96
C VAL A 85 -2.11 5.52 18.15
N THR A 86 -2.13 6.00 19.38
CA THR A 86 -2.49 7.41 19.65
C THR A 86 -1.51 8.35 18.94
N GLN A 87 -1.96 9.55 18.59
CA GLN A 87 -1.13 10.56 17.91
C GLN A 87 0.16 10.87 18.66
N GLY A 88 0.12 10.91 20.01
CA GLY A 88 1.30 11.16 20.85
C GLY A 88 2.30 10.00 20.91
N ALA A 89 1.89 8.80 20.48
CA ALA A 89 2.76 7.62 20.44
C ALA A 89 3.42 7.42 19.04
N LEU A 90 3.03 8.19 18.02
CA LEU A 90 3.68 8.16 16.73
C LEU A 90 5.14 8.64 16.85
N LYS A 91 6.05 7.90 16.23
CA LYS A 91 7.49 8.19 16.22
C LYS A 91 7.96 8.94 14.97
N GLY A 92 7.02 9.58 14.26
CA GLY A 92 7.31 10.37 13.06
C GLY A 92 6.83 9.71 11.77
N ILE A 93 7.22 10.32 10.65
CA ILE A 93 6.90 9.88 9.30
C ILE A 93 8.18 9.45 8.60
N GLU A 94 8.13 8.34 7.87
CA GLU A 94 9.27 7.81 7.13
C GLU A 94 8.88 7.57 5.66
N VAL A 95 9.75 7.98 4.73
CA VAL A 95 9.63 7.62 3.32
C VAL A 95 10.18 6.23 3.15
N THR A 96 9.37 5.34 2.59
CA THR A 96 9.67 3.91 2.53
C THR A 96 9.59 3.38 1.10
N ARG A 97 10.10 2.19 0.90
CA ARG A 97 9.79 1.33 -0.23
C ARG A 97 8.79 0.25 0.18
N LEU A 98 8.15 -0.37 -0.79
CA LEU A 98 7.36 -1.56 -0.52
C LEU A 98 8.28 -2.70 -0.05
N GLY A 99 7.87 -3.36 1.02
CA GLY A 99 8.43 -4.64 1.42
C GLY A 99 7.86 -5.79 0.59
N LYS A 100 8.03 -7.02 1.07
CA LYS A 100 7.42 -8.21 0.47
C LYS A 100 6.70 -9.01 1.54
N ARG A 101 5.49 -9.46 1.20
CA ARG A 101 4.78 -10.40 2.04
C ARG A 101 5.33 -11.82 1.84
N HIS A 102 5.22 -12.64 2.85
CA HIS A 102 5.55 -14.05 2.76
C HIS A 102 4.51 -14.80 1.90
N LYS A 103 4.89 -15.96 1.38
CA LYS A 103 3.92 -16.88 0.76
C LYS A 103 2.77 -17.13 1.73
N ALA A 104 1.54 -17.18 1.19
CA ALA A 104 0.39 -17.57 1.97
C ALA A 104 0.63 -18.93 2.64
N GLU A 105 0.05 -19.11 3.83
CA GLU A 105 0.00 -20.42 4.49
C GLU A 105 -0.65 -21.46 3.55
N PRO A 106 -0.33 -22.76 3.72
CA PRO A 106 -0.88 -23.80 2.87
C PRO A 106 -2.40 -23.76 2.79
N VAL A 107 -2.92 -24.11 1.62
CA VAL A 107 -4.37 -24.24 1.42
C VAL A 107 -4.92 -25.34 2.32
N VAL A 108 -5.96 -25.04 3.08
CA VAL A 108 -6.65 -25.99 3.95
C VAL A 108 -7.83 -26.59 3.20
N LYS A 109 -7.79 -27.87 2.95
CA LYS A 109 -8.91 -28.62 2.40
C LYS A 109 -9.88 -29.00 3.52
N THR A 110 -11.17 -28.75 3.33
CA THR A 110 -12.25 -29.17 4.22
C THR A 110 -13.47 -29.56 3.40
N THR A 111 -14.60 -29.87 4.04
CA THR A 111 -15.86 -30.18 3.36
C THR A 111 -16.95 -29.19 3.81
N ASN A 112 -17.85 -28.84 2.88
CA ASN A 112 -19.06 -28.09 3.23
C ASN A 112 -20.09 -29.00 3.92
N PRO A 113 -21.21 -28.48 4.47
CA PRO A 113 -22.26 -29.29 5.11
C PRO A 113 -22.93 -30.32 4.19
N ARG A 114 -22.74 -30.23 2.85
CA ARG A 114 -23.25 -31.17 1.87
C ARG A 114 -22.27 -32.29 1.53
N GLY A 115 -21.03 -32.22 2.10
CA GLY A 115 -19.98 -33.20 1.83
C GLY A 115 -19.07 -32.85 0.66
N ASP A 116 -19.27 -31.72 -0.04
CA ASP A 116 -18.41 -31.31 -1.16
C ASP A 116 -17.08 -30.77 -0.63
N PRO A 117 -15.97 -31.05 -1.31
CA PRO A 117 -14.67 -30.51 -0.93
C PRO A 117 -14.61 -29.00 -1.18
N ILE A 118 -14.18 -28.27 -0.18
CA ILE A 118 -13.88 -26.84 -0.27
C ILE A 118 -12.43 -26.58 0.17
N TYR A 119 -11.86 -25.50 -0.36
CA TYR A 119 -10.48 -25.13 -0.10
C TYR A 119 -10.44 -23.71 0.44
N TRP A 120 -9.84 -23.54 1.62
CA TRP A 120 -9.56 -22.24 2.19
C TRP A 120 -8.16 -21.79 1.78
N VAL A 121 -8.06 -20.61 1.21
CA VAL A 121 -6.74 -19.97 1.03
C VAL A 121 -6.19 -19.65 2.40
N GLY A 122 -4.99 -20.09 2.69
CA GLY A 122 -4.32 -19.84 3.96
C GLY A 122 -4.16 -18.36 4.24
N ALA A 123 -4.00 -18.01 5.52
CA ALA A 123 -3.71 -16.65 5.93
C ALA A 123 -2.43 -16.12 5.25
N ALA A 124 -2.36 -14.82 5.02
CA ALA A 124 -1.11 -14.20 4.62
C ALA A 124 -0.05 -14.44 5.72
N GLY A 125 1.08 -15.01 5.36
CA GLY A 125 2.19 -15.25 6.28
C GLY A 125 2.85 -13.94 6.74
N SER A 126 3.86 -14.06 7.61
CA SER A 126 4.69 -12.92 8.03
C SER A 126 5.38 -12.26 6.82
N ALA A 127 5.78 -11.01 6.95
CA ALA A 127 6.51 -10.33 5.89
C ALA A 127 7.87 -11.01 5.61
N GLN A 128 8.19 -11.26 4.34
CA GLN A 128 9.45 -11.84 3.89
C GLN A 128 10.57 -10.80 3.85
N ASP A 129 10.24 -9.60 3.37
CA ASP A 129 11.13 -8.43 3.38
C ASP A 129 10.45 -7.34 4.23
N ALA A 130 10.86 -7.27 5.48
CA ALA A 130 10.42 -6.30 6.48
C ALA A 130 11.62 -5.59 7.13
N GLY A 131 12.75 -5.55 6.44
CA GLY A 131 13.96 -4.87 6.91
C GLY A 131 13.82 -3.35 6.88
N GLU A 132 14.84 -2.66 7.39
CA GLU A 132 14.91 -1.21 7.43
C GLU A 132 14.63 -0.57 6.06
N GLY A 133 13.91 0.54 6.07
CA GLY A 133 13.48 1.23 4.86
C GLY A 133 12.23 0.67 4.18
N THR A 134 11.65 -0.43 4.69
CA THR A 134 10.36 -0.95 4.20
C THR A 134 9.18 -0.35 4.95
N ASP A 135 8.02 -0.37 4.30
CA ASP A 135 6.73 0.00 4.89
C ASP A 135 6.39 -0.86 6.13
N PHE A 136 6.65 -2.17 6.09
CA PHE A 136 6.48 -3.06 7.24
C PHE A 136 7.33 -2.65 8.44
N TYR A 137 8.60 -2.33 8.18
CA TYR A 137 9.52 -1.92 9.24
C TYR A 137 9.10 -0.61 9.90
N ALA A 138 8.81 0.42 9.09
CA ALA A 138 8.40 1.72 9.59
C ALA A 138 7.16 1.61 10.48
N VAL A 139 6.13 0.90 10.03
CA VAL A 139 4.89 0.67 10.79
C VAL A 139 5.17 -0.10 12.08
N ALA A 140 5.97 -1.17 12.03
CA ALA A 140 6.35 -1.93 13.23
C ALA A 140 7.11 -1.11 14.26
N GLN A 141 7.86 -0.09 13.81
CA GLN A 141 8.55 0.86 14.68
C GLN A 141 7.64 1.99 15.21
N GLY A 142 6.36 2.01 14.87
CA GLY A 142 5.40 3.06 15.26
C GLY A 142 5.56 4.34 14.44
N ARG A 143 6.10 4.26 13.23
CA ARG A 143 6.25 5.36 12.28
C ARG A 143 5.24 5.25 11.16
N VAL A 144 4.75 6.38 10.68
CA VAL A 144 3.94 6.43 9.48
C VAL A 144 4.81 6.11 8.28
N SER A 145 4.42 5.12 7.49
CA SER A 145 5.07 4.80 6.22
C SER A 145 4.44 5.61 5.11
N VAL A 146 5.25 6.27 4.29
CA VAL A 146 4.85 6.97 3.07
C VAL A 146 5.65 6.42 1.91
N THR A 147 5.02 5.62 1.07
CA THR A 147 5.66 4.98 -0.08
C THR A 147 5.18 5.63 -1.38
N PRO A 148 6.06 6.30 -2.15
CA PRO A 148 5.70 6.73 -3.49
C PRO A 148 5.58 5.51 -4.41
N LEU A 149 4.46 5.43 -5.15
CA LEU A 149 4.17 4.35 -6.09
C LEU A 149 4.32 4.83 -7.54
N GLN A 150 4.66 3.89 -8.43
CA GLN A 150 4.61 4.06 -9.86
C GLN A 150 3.75 2.97 -10.50
N MET A 151 3.17 3.26 -11.66
CA MET A 151 2.22 2.35 -12.31
C MET A 151 2.80 1.55 -13.46
N ASP A 152 4.01 1.86 -13.91
CA ASP A 152 4.63 1.05 -14.96
C ASP A 152 5.17 -0.26 -14.38
N LEU A 153 4.45 -1.34 -14.65
CA LEU A 153 4.81 -2.71 -14.25
C LEU A 153 5.71 -3.42 -15.28
N THR A 154 6.11 -2.72 -16.35
CA THR A 154 6.94 -3.31 -17.41
C THR A 154 8.33 -3.65 -16.88
N ARG A 155 8.71 -4.92 -16.97
CA ARG A 155 10.07 -5.33 -16.65
C ARG A 155 10.98 -5.17 -17.86
N PHE A 156 11.42 -3.94 -18.13
CA PHE A 156 12.23 -3.58 -19.29
C PHE A 156 13.47 -4.45 -19.45
N THR A 157 14.10 -4.84 -18.34
CA THR A 157 15.31 -5.71 -18.34
C THR A 157 15.08 -7.13 -18.87
N GLN A 158 13.82 -7.57 -18.99
CA GLN A 158 13.48 -8.90 -19.52
C GLN A 158 12.98 -8.86 -20.97
N MET A 159 12.72 -7.69 -21.54
CA MET A 159 12.12 -7.60 -22.87
C MET A 159 12.96 -8.29 -23.96
N ASP A 160 14.28 -8.12 -23.93
CA ASP A 160 15.16 -8.73 -24.94
C ASP A 160 15.23 -10.26 -24.78
N ALA A 161 15.28 -10.75 -23.56
CA ALA A 161 15.25 -12.19 -23.31
C ALA A 161 13.94 -12.84 -23.81
N VAL A 162 12.79 -12.19 -23.59
CA VAL A 162 11.50 -12.66 -24.11
C VAL A 162 11.46 -12.58 -25.64
N ARG A 163 11.99 -11.53 -26.27
CA ARG A 163 12.09 -11.45 -27.74
C ARG A 163 12.88 -12.59 -28.32
N GLN A 164 14.04 -12.90 -27.72
CA GLN A 164 14.88 -14.02 -28.17
C GLN A 164 14.15 -15.36 -28.01
N TRP A 165 13.52 -15.59 -26.86
CA TRP A 165 12.77 -16.81 -26.60
C TRP A 165 11.65 -17.05 -27.62
N LEU A 166 10.90 -16.00 -28.00
CA LEU A 166 9.84 -16.09 -29.00
C LEU A 166 10.36 -16.37 -30.43
N ARG A 167 11.61 -16.00 -30.74
CA ARG A 167 12.20 -16.26 -32.08
C ARG A 167 12.75 -17.68 -32.23
N ASN A 168 13.06 -18.33 -31.13
CA ASN A 168 13.72 -19.64 -31.11
C ASN A 168 12.70 -20.82 -30.93
N GLY A 169 11.42 -20.54 -30.93
CA GLY A 169 10.31 -21.50 -30.93
C GLY A 169 9.60 -21.52 -32.29
#